data_84aa77976da807e8fd6691fe55a0113b
#
_entry.id   84aa77976da807e8fd6691fe55a0113b
#
_cell.length_a   1.000
_cell.length_b   1.000
_cell.length_c   1.000
_cell.angle_alpha   90.00
_cell.angle_beta   90.00
_cell.angle_gamma   90.00
#
_symmetry.space_group_name_H-M   'P 1'
#
loop_
_entity.id
_entity.type
_entity.pdbx_description
1 polymer ?
#
loop_
_entity_poly.entity_id
_entity_poly.type
_entity_poly.pdbx_seq_one_letter_code
_entity_poly.pdbx_strand_id
1 'polypeptide(L)'
;MKRIYLGLAASVLLAVSSFPSYAGQWKQDMAGWKYENDDQTFLQDQWFRDYDGKWYYLESDGYMSANCMTPDGYVTGADGAWIEGLGQSKDQAVLPWQYQTFLGKGLDVTWSEFQKQTRTYSIKQVQEFKKAGVSHVRIRVQDDISTELLVLLDMQITDCLKNGIIPVIAYQAHEFKTDPTKENMDHVTEWWSQIAEHFKDASHLLAFDLMIESSDAINKLPDTLNEMYEQTVAAIRKTNPDRIIMISPRLRSDPNYLSELKIPSAHNGYLMAEWHFYASGPDKANEKKLWTTGTDAEKKLITDKIQMALAWQQQTGIPTWVGAWMPGNYNKGNTYSVEEQTVFAGFMTKALSDAGIPFAVNADTKYYNAAENTWISSMQPVFKTIFQ
;
A
#
# COMPACT_ATOMS: atom_id res chain seq x y z
N MET A 1 35.93 -33.79 48.33
CA MET A 1 35.86 -33.78 46.89
C MET A 1 35.25 -32.46 46.43
N LYS A 2 36.08 -31.50 46.00
CA LYS A 2 35.64 -30.19 45.52
C LYS A 2 35.49 -30.28 44.00
N ARG A 3 34.27 -30.07 43.47
CA ARG A 3 34.02 -29.96 42.05
C ARG A 3 34.33 -28.52 41.61
N ILE A 4 35.32 -28.42 40.71
CA ILE A 4 35.71 -27.18 40.03
C ILE A 4 34.78 -27.06 38.78
N TYR A 5 34.00 -26.00 38.72
CA TYR A 5 33.28 -25.60 37.51
C TYR A 5 34.17 -24.71 36.66
N LEU A 6 34.62 -25.23 35.52
CA LEU A 6 35.23 -24.39 34.46
C LEU A 6 34.09 -23.66 33.75
N GLY A 7 34.06 -22.33 33.95
CA GLY A 7 33.25 -21.44 33.14
C GLY A 7 33.95 -21.20 31.79
N LEU A 8 33.34 -21.63 30.69
CA LEU A 8 33.73 -21.17 29.37
C LEU A 8 33.29 -19.70 29.20
N ALA A 9 34.23 -18.78 29.19
CA ALA A 9 34.03 -17.43 28.73
C ALA A 9 33.98 -17.45 27.20
N ALA A 10 32.79 -17.29 26.63
CA ALA A 10 32.64 -17.02 25.20
C ALA A 10 33.09 -15.59 24.93
N SER A 11 34.29 -15.43 24.36
CA SER A 11 34.80 -14.17 23.87
C SER A 11 34.01 -13.81 22.61
N VAL A 12 33.04 -12.89 22.73
CA VAL A 12 32.41 -12.23 21.58
C VAL A 12 33.49 -11.29 21.02
N LEU A 13 34.12 -11.72 19.92
CA LEU A 13 34.89 -10.82 19.06
C LEU A 13 33.87 -9.82 18.43
N LEU A 14 33.76 -8.65 19.03
CA LEU A 14 33.23 -7.48 18.35
C LEU A 14 34.20 -7.15 17.21
N ALA A 15 33.87 -7.56 16.00
CA ALA A 15 34.48 -7.03 14.80
C ALA A 15 34.10 -5.54 14.76
N VAL A 16 35.02 -4.67 15.22
CA VAL A 16 34.95 -3.24 14.97
C VAL A 16 35.20 -3.07 13.48
N SER A 17 34.12 -3.12 12.69
CA SER A 17 34.19 -2.63 11.32
C SER A 17 34.47 -1.14 11.42
N SER A 18 35.65 -0.71 10.97
CA SER A 18 35.95 0.69 10.76
C SER A 18 34.98 1.21 9.70
N PHE A 19 33.95 1.92 10.14
CA PHE A 19 33.07 2.63 9.24
C PHE A 19 33.91 3.71 8.53
N PRO A 20 33.80 3.83 7.21
CA PRO A 20 34.46 4.91 6.49
C PRO A 20 33.94 6.23 7.07
N SER A 21 34.85 7.09 7.49
CA SER A 21 34.53 8.48 7.83
C SER A 21 34.31 9.20 6.51
N TYR A 22 33.08 9.46 6.14
CA TYR A 22 32.76 10.26 4.98
C TYR A 22 32.98 11.72 5.35
N ALA A 23 34.00 12.34 4.77
CA ALA A 23 34.18 13.78 4.71
C ALA A 23 33.49 14.25 3.43
N GLY A 24 32.27 14.80 3.54
CA GLY A 24 31.45 15.22 2.42
C GLY A 24 30.34 16.15 2.89
N GLN A 25 29.44 16.52 2.00
CA GLN A 25 28.39 17.47 2.31
C GLN A 25 27.06 17.11 1.63
N TRP A 26 25.97 17.44 2.31
CA TRP A 26 24.66 17.38 1.74
C TRP A 26 24.45 18.44 0.67
N LYS A 27 23.90 18.03 -0.47
CA LYS A 27 23.48 18.89 -1.58
C LYS A 27 21.98 18.71 -1.80
N GLN A 28 21.27 19.80 -1.97
CA GLN A 28 19.85 19.79 -2.27
C GLN A 28 19.59 20.40 -3.63
N ASP A 29 18.72 19.74 -4.41
CA ASP A 29 18.14 20.27 -5.64
C ASP A 29 16.60 20.11 -5.60
N MET A 30 15.92 20.35 -6.72
CA MET A 30 14.47 20.26 -6.80
C MET A 30 13.93 18.81 -6.63
N ALA A 31 14.75 17.79 -6.83
CA ALA A 31 14.36 16.39 -6.70
C ALA A 31 14.60 15.82 -5.29
N GLY A 32 15.52 16.42 -4.51
CA GLY A 32 15.78 15.96 -3.15
C GLY A 32 17.20 16.25 -2.65
N TRP A 33 17.63 15.46 -1.67
CA TRP A 33 18.97 15.56 -1.06
C TRP A 33 19.87 14.45 -1.58
N LYS A 34 21.16 14.80 -1.83
CA LYS A 34 22.25 13.88 -2.15
C LYS A 34 23.43 14.14 -1.23
N TYR A 35 24.26 13.13 -1.00
CA TYR A 35 25.49 13.29 -0.24
C TYR A 35 26.70 13.22 -1.18
N GLU A 36 27.41 14.34 -1.33
CA GLU A 36 28.61 14.50 -2.16
C GLU A 36 29.87 14.24 -1.34
N ASN A 37 30.68 13.30 -1.78
CA ASN A 37 32.02 13.02 -1.21
C ASN A 37 33.03 14.11 -1.58
N ASP A 38 34.17 14.13 -0.90
CA ASP A 38 35.27 15.08 -1.18
C ASP A 38 35.83 14.98 -2.61
N ASP A 39 35.69 13.83 -3.26
CA ASP A 39 36.10 13.60 -4.65
C ASP A 39 35.03 13.99 -5.68
N GLN A 40 33.94 14.65 -5.24
CA GLN A 40 32.80 15.08 -6.03
C GLN A 40 31.94 13.93 -6.57
N THR A 41 32.09 12.72 -6.08
CA THR A 41 31.15 11.61 -6.32
C THR A 41 30.00 11.66 -5.34
N PHE A 42 28.88 11.02 -5.69
CA PHE A 42 27.73 10.89 -4.79
C PHE A 42 27.63 9.48 -4.22
N LEU A 43 27.21 9.37 -2.96
CA LEU A 43 26.85 8.08 -2.38
C LEU A 43 25.60 7.54 -3.09
N GLN A 44 25.56 6.20 -3.33
CA GLN A 44 24.46 5.49 -4.00
C GLN A 44 24.33 4.09 -3.42
N ASP A 45 23.10 3.55 -3.41
CA ASP A 45 22.77 2.18 -3.00
C ASP A 45 23.35 1.77 -1.64
N GLN A 46 23.37 2.67 -0.68
CA GLN A 46 23.97 2.36 0.62
C GLN A 46 23.45 3.20 1.77
N TRP A 47 23.53 2.61 2.95
CA TRP A 47 23.42 3.32 4.22
C TRP A 47 24.72 4.04 4.56
N PHE A 48 24.59 5.23 5.13
CA PHE A 48 25.70 5.87 5.80
C PHE A 48 25.23 6.55 7.09
N ARG A 49 26.14 6.68 8.04
CA ARG A 49 25.87 7.36 9.30
C ARG A 49 26.49 8.75 9.25
N ASP A 50 25.65 9.78 9.37
CA ASP A 50 26.08 11.16 9.34
C ASP A 50 26.63 11.63 10.70
N TYR A 51 27.20 12.84 10.73
CA TYR A 51 27.75 13.45 11.94
C TYR A 51 26.71 13.74 13.03
N ASP A 52 25.43 13.83 12.67
CA ASP A 52 24.31 13.94 13.62
C ASP A 52 24.01 12.62 14.34
N GLY A 53 24.70 11.54 13.96
CA GLY A 53 24.57 10.21 14.54
C GLY A 53 23.44 9.38 13.95
N LYS A 54 22.66 9.91 13.02
CA LYS A 54 21.56 9.21 12.37
C LYS A 54 22.03 8.45 11.12
N TRP A 55 21.24 7.44 10.72
CA TRP A 55 21.46 6.67 9.50
C TRP A 55 20.55 7.17 8.39
N TYR A 56 21.13 7.29 7.19
CA TYR A 56 20.47 7.71 5.96
C TYR A 56 20.73 6.70 4.85
N TYR A 57 19.76 6.43 4.01
CA TYR A 57 19.93 5.58 2.84
C TYR A 57 19.91 6.42 1.57
N LEU A 58 20.92 6.24 0.70
CA LEU A 58 20.98 6.84 -0.61
C LEU A 58 20.57 5.79 -1.64
N GLU A 59 19.54 6.12 -2.43
CA GLU A 59 19.02 5.27 -3.50
C GLU A 59 20.01 5.11 -4.64
N SER A 60 19.71 4.26 -5.63
CA SER A 60 20.60 4.01 -6.78
C SER A 60 20.83 5.23 -7.66
N ASP A 61 19.97 6.23 -7.61
CA ASP A 61 20.12 7.52 -8.28
C ASP A 61 20.85 8.57 -7.43
N GLY A 62 21.27 8.18 -6.23
CA GLY A 62 22.00 8.99 -5.26
C GLY A 62 21.13 9.91 -4.41
N TYR A 63 19.81 9.90 -4.55
CA TYR A 63 18.95 10.68 -3.68
C TYR A 63 18.69 9.98 -2.34
N MET A 64 18.53 10.79 -1.31
CA MET A 64 18.20 10.31 0.04
C MET A 64 16.77 9.79 0.09
N SER A 65 16.61 8.56 0.55
CA SER A 65 15.30 7.98 0.88
C SER A 65 14.62 8.79 1.99
N ALA A 66 13.41 9.27 1.76
CA ALA A 66 12.63 9.97 2.79
C ALA A 66 11.14 9.55 2.73
N ASN A 67 10.52 9.37 3.90
CA ASN A 67 9.14 8.89 4.04
C ASN A 67 8.84 7.61 3.23
N CYS A 68 9.78 6.68 3.17
CA CYS A 68 9.62 5.45 2.40
C CYS A 68 10.32 4.27 3.05
N MET A 69 10.08 3.09 2.49
CA MET A 69 10.82 1.88 2.82
C MET A 69 11.99 1.72 1.85
N THR A 70 13.18 1.51 2.39
CA THR A 70 14.39 1.24 1.62
C THR A 70 14.36 -0.15 0.96
N PRO A 71 15.19 -0.43 -0.07
CA PRO A 71 15.22 -1.74 -0.74
C PRO A 71 15.50 -2.93 0.18
N ASP A 72 16.18 -2.72 1.30
CA ASP A 72 16.48 -3.73 2.31
C ASP A 72 15.46 -3.80 3.46
N GLY A 73 14.34 -3.05 3.33
CA GLY A 73 13.16 -3.19 4.18
C GLY A 73 13.16 -2.34 5.45
N TYR A 74 14.05 -1.35 5.57
CA TYR A 74 14.01 -0.37 6.66
C TYR A 74 13.20 0.87 6.27
N VAL A 75 12.73 1.62 7.27
CA VAL A 75 11.86 2.78 7.05
C VAL A 75 12.60 4.07 7.39
N THR A 76 12.51 5.07 6.50
CA THR A 76 13.04 6.41 6.71
C THR A 76 11.93 7.42 6.98
N GLY A 77 12.20 8.39 7.84
CA GLY A 77 11.29 9.47 8.19
C GLY A 77 11.27 10.60 7.14
N ALA A 78 10.51 11.66 7.42
CA ALA A 78 10.44 12.85 6.58
C ALA A 78 11.79 13.59 6.47
N ASP A 79 12.64 13.45 7.48
CA ASP A 79 14.00 13.99 7.51
C ASP A 79 15.01 13.05 6.83
N GLY A 80 14.59 11.94 6.25
CA GLY A 80 15.41 10.91 5.63
C GLY A 80 16.12 9.98 6.60
N ALA A 81 16.04 10.24 7.90
CA ALA A 81 16.69 9.38 8.89
C ALA A 81 15.96 8.05 9.07
N TRP A 82 16.73 6.96 9.27
CA TRP A 82 16.16 5.68 9.64
C TRP A 82 15.35 5.78 10.94
N ILE A 83 14.16 5.23 10.91
CA ILE A 83 13.31 5.08 12.10
C ILE A 83 13.64 3.74 12.72
N GLU A 84 14.39 3.76 13.82
CA GLU A 84 14.77 2.54 14.54
C GLU A 84 13.53 1.78 14.98
N GLY A 85 13.55 0.47 14.75
CA GLY A 85 12.46 -0.42 15.14
C GLY A 85 11.31 -0.53 14.13
N LEU A 86 11.31 0.17 13.00
CA LEU A 86 10.36 -0.04 11.92
C LEU A 86 10.95 -0.85 10.77
N GLY A 87 10.14 -1.73 10.17
CA GLY A 87 10.54 -2.48 8.98
C GLY A 87 10.10 -3.95 8.98
N GLN A 88 11.03 -4.88 8.79
CA GLN A 88 10.77 -6.29 8.48
C GLN A 88 10.14 -7.11 9.62
N SER A 89 10.17 -6.66 10.86
CA SER A 89 9.60 -7.36 12.03
C SER A 89 8.59 -6.47 12.77
N LYS A 90 7.81 -7.08 13.67
CA LYS A 90 6.90 -6.34 14.54
C LYS A 90 7.71 -5.64 15.62
N ASP A 91 7.74 -4.31 15.58
CA ASP A 91 8.51 -3.48 16.48
C ASP A 91 7.72 -2.26 16.97
N GLN A 92 7.42 -1.29 16.14
CA GLN A 92 6.64 -0.11 16.51
C GLN A 92 5.38 0.06 15.67
N ALA A 93 4.29 0.47 16.32
CA ALA A 93 3.08 0.88 15.63
C ALA A 93 3.33 2.13 14.78
N VAL A 94 2.76 2.15 13.59
CA VAL A 94 2.85 3.28 12.65
C VAL A 94 1.55 4.07 12.72
N LEU A 95 1.63 5.35 13.04
CA LEU A 95 0.45 6.22 13.08
C LEU A 95 -0.16 6.36 11.67
N PRO A 96 -1.50 6.45 11.52
CA PRO A 96 -2.16 6.46 10.21
C PRO A 96 -1.67 7.56 9.27
N TRP A 97 -1.40 8.78 9.77
CA TRP A 97 -0.87 9.87 8.96
C TRP A 97 0.57 9.61 8.47
N GLN A 98 1.39 8.97 9.27
CA GLN A 98 2.72 8.52 8.86
C GLN A 98 2.61 7.38 7.84
N TYR A 99 1.73 6.40 8.10
CA TYR A 99 1.49 5.30 7.18
C TYR A 99 0.99 5.78 5.82
N GLN A 100 0.12 6.80 5.78
CA GLN A 100 -0.33 7.44 4.54
C GLN A 100 0.87 7.94 3.71
N THR A 101 1.86 8.58 4.34
CA THR A 101 3.04 9.06 3.60
C THR A 101 3.92 7.93 3.07
N PHE A 102 4.00 6.79 3.78
CA PHE A 102 4.79 5.64 3.35
C PHE A 102 4.18 4.89 2.16
N LEU A 103 2.85 4.87 2.04
CA LEU A 103 2.18 4.16 0.95
C LEU A 103 2.58 4.68 -0.44
N GLY A 104 2.71 5.97 -0.65
CA GLY A 104 3.12 6.55 -1.94
C GLY A 104 2.31 6.04 -3.13
N LYS A 105 2.98 5.53 -4.17
CA LYS A 105 2.38 5.01 -5.40
C LYS A 105 2.40 3.49 -5.43
N GLY A 106 1.26 2.82 -5.58
CA GLY A 106 1.14 1.37 -5.50
C GLY A 106 0.42 0.70 -6.66
N LEU A 107 0.42 -0.62 -6.63
CA LEU A 107 -0.32 -1.48 -7.56
C LEU A 107 -1.32 -2.36 -6.81
N ASP A 108 -2.51 -2.50 -7.37
CA ASP A 108 -3.49 -3.49 -6.99
C ASP A 108 -3.13 -4.82 -7.69
N VAL A 109 -2.78 -5.86 -6.93
CA VAL A 109 -2.20 -7.09 -7.47
C VAL A 109 -3.13 -8.29 -7.33
N THR A 110 -3.09 -9.17 -8.34
CA THR A 110 -3.98 -10.34 -8.47
C THR A 110 -3.38 -11.62 -7.89
N TRP A 111 -2.29 -11.52 -7.17
CA TRP A 111 -1.45 -12.66 -6.76
C TRP A 111 -2.18 -13.74 -5.95
N SER A 112 -3.17 -13.36 -5.16
CA SER A 112 -3.97 -14.26 -4.31
C SER A 112 -5.47 -14.15 -4.55
N GLU A 113 -5.90 -13.53 -5.68
CA GLU A 113 -7.31 -13.26 -5.92
C GLU A 113 -8.15 -14.54 -6.04
N PHE A 114 -7.62 -15.59 -6.70
CA PHE A 114 -8.31 -16.87 -6.86
C PHE A 114 -7.36 -18.06 -6.66
N GLN A 115 -7.71 -18.99 -5.79
CA GLN A 115 -6.91 -20.21 -5.55
C GLN A 115 -6.82 -21.13 -6.76
N LYS A 116 -7.91 -21.24 -7.52
CA LYS A 116 -8.04 -22.18 -8.64
C LYS A 116 -7.40 -21.70 -9.94
N GLN A 117 -7.01 -20.44 -10.03
CA GLN A 117 -6.30 -19.93 -11.21
C GLN A 117 -4.82 -20.24 -11.09
N THR A 118 -4.17 -20.49 -12.21
CA THR A 118 -2.71 -20.66 -12.27
C THR A 118 -2.07 -19.38 -11.79
N ARG A 119 -1.56 -19.39 -10.57
CA ARG A 119 -0.95 -18.22 -9.96
C ARG A 119 0.42 -18.00 -10.56
N THR A 120 0.66 -16.76 -10.90
CA THR A 120 1.91 -16.33 -11.54
C THR A 120 2.70 -15.39 -10.63
N TYR A 121 2.65 -15.63 -9.31
CA TYR A 121 3.47 -14.88 -8.38
C TYR A 121 4.93 -15.32 -8.43
N SER A 122 5.84 -14.38 -8.41
CA SER A 122 7.26 -14.62 -8.19
C SER A 122 7.91 -13.42 -7.49
N ILE A 123 8.96 -13.67 -6.69
CA ILE A 123 9.76 -12.62 -6.07
C ILE A 123 10.33 -11.63 -7.11
N LYS A 124 10.56 -12.08 -8.34
CA LYS A 124 11.02 -11.23 -9.42
C LYS A 124 10.03 -10.10 -9.75
N GLN A 125 8.71 -10.34 -9.66
CA GLN A 125 7.72 -9.28 -9.80
C GLN A 125 7.90 -8.20 -8.75
N VAL A 126 8.06 -8.60 -7.49
CA VAL A 126 8.27 -7.66 -6.37
C VAL A 126 9.50 -6.79 -6.63
N GLN A 127 10.61 -7.42 -7.02
CA GLN A 127 11.86 -6.72 -7.33
C GLN A 127 11.72 -5.76 -8.53
N GLU A 128 11.06 -6.18 -9.60
CA GLU A 128 10.82 -5.33 -10.77
C GLU A 128 9.86 -4.17 -10.44
N PHE A 129 8.85 -4.40 -9.60
CA PHE A 129 7.93 -3.34 -9.16
C PHE A 129 8.66 -2.31 -8.31
N LYS A 130 9.52 -2.74 -7.36
CA LYS A 130 10.34 -1.81 -6.58
C LYS A 130 11.25 -0.96 -7.46
N LYS A 131 11.99 -1.56 -8.39
CA LYS A 131 12.84 -0.83 -9.36
C LYS A 131 12.06 0.17 -10.21
N ALA A 132 10.81 -0.12 -10.47
CA ALA A 132 9.93 0.73 -11.27
C ALA A 132 9.25 1.86 -10.46
N GLY A 133 9.52 1.98 -9.16
CA GLY A 133 8.99 3.04 -8.30
C GLY A 133 7.70 2.68 -7.55
N VAL A 134 7.29 1.42 -7.55
CA VAL A 134 6.14 0.94 -6.75
C VAL A 134 6.53 0.87 -5.29
N SER A 135 5.79 1.55 -4.41
CA SER A 135 6.05 1.62 -2.96
C SER A 135 5.18 0.67 -2.14
N HIS A 136 3.97 0.34 -2.62
CA HIS A 136 3.10 -0.62 -1.96
C HIS A 136 2.31 -1.48 -2.95
N VAL A 137 1.81 -2.61 -2.46
CA VAL A 137 0.88 -3.46 -3.21
C VAL A 137 -0.35 -3.77 -2.37
N ARG A 138 -1.52 -3.75 -3.02
CA ARG A 138 -2.77 -4.24 -2.47
C ARG A 138 -3.00 -5.67 -2.98
N ILE A 139 -2.85 -6.64 -2.09
CA ILE A 139 -2.97 -8.07 -2.40
C ILE A 139 -4.43 -8.47 -2.27
N ARG A 140 -5.11 -8.67 -3.39
CA ARG A 140 -6.51 -9.07 -3.39
C ARG A 140 -6.67 -10.54 -3.05
N VAL A 141 -7.60 -10.86 -2.16
CA VAL A 141 -7.95 -12.22 -1.74
C VAL A 141 -9.47 -12.39 -1.85
N GLN A 142 -9.91 -13.50 -2.45
CA GLN A 142 -11.32 -13.85 -2.55
C GLN A 142 -11.65 -15.14 -1.79
N ASP A 143 -10.70 -16.04 -1.72
CA ASP A 143 -10.90 -17.40 -1.21
C ASP A 143 -10.99 -17.44 0.32
N ASP A 144 -11.63 -18.48 0.83
CA ASP A 144 -11.64 -18.82 2.25
C ASP A 144 -10.24 -19.18 2.75
N ILE A 145 -10.04 -19.04 4.07
CA ILE A 145 -8.76 -19.36 4.70
C ILE A 145 -8.47 -20.86 4.52
N SER A 146 -7.27 -21.12 4.02
CA SER A 146 -6.68 -22.47 3.93
C SER A 146 -5.19 -22.40 4.25
N THR A 147 -4.59 -23.53 4.57
CA THR A 147 -3.15 -23.60 4.79
C THR A 147 -2.37 -23.10 3.57
N GLU A 148 -2.82 -23.44 2.38
CA GLU A 148 -2.17 -23.00 1.13
C GLU A 148 -2.25 -21.47 0.95
N LEU A 149 -3.41 -20.87 1.26
CA LEU A 149 -3.55 -19.42 1.19
C LEU A 149 -2.62 -18.73 2.19
N LEU A 150 -2.59 -19.20 3.44
CA LEU A 150 -1.72 -18.60 4.48
C LEU A 150 -0.24 -18.69 4.10
N VAL A 151 0.23 -19.85 3.64
CA VAL A 151 1.63 -20.02 3.16
C VAL A 151 1.93 -19.08 1.98
N LEU A 152 0.99 -18.89 1.07
CA LEU A 152 1.17 -17.98 -0.06
C LEU A 152 1.23 -16.52 0.40
N LEU A 153 0.36 -16.12 1.31
CA LEU A 153 0.37 -14.77 1.89
C LEU A 153 1.66 -14.51 2.69
N ASP A 154 2.12 -15.49 3.50
CA ASP A 154 3.40 -15.40 4.22
C ASP A 154 4.57 -15.12 3.27
N MET A 155 4.62 -15.85 2.15
CA MET A 155 5.66 -15.65 1.13
C MET A 155 5.56 -14.27 0.49
N GLN A 156 4.37 -13.86 0.04
CA GLN A 156 4.16 -12.57 -0.63
C GLN A 156 4.46 -11.37 0.30
N ILE A 157 4.00 -11.43 1.54
CA ILE A 157 4.22 -10.39 2.54
C ILE A 157 5.71 -10.29 2.90
N THR A 158 6.35 -11.44 3.13
CA THR A 158 7.78 -11.50 3.44
C THR A 158 8.63 -10.94 2.29
N ASP A 159 8.32 -11.35 1.06
CA ASP A 159 9.05 -10.88 -0.12
C ASP A 159 8.83 -9.36 -0.34
N CYS A 160 7.62 -8.86 -0.15
CA CYS A 160 7.35 -7.42 -0.23
C CYS A 160 8.17 -6.65 0.80
N LEU A 161 8.08 -7.02 2.08
CA LEU A 161 8.79 -6.35 3.16
C LEU A 161 10.31 -6.37 2.97
N LYS A 162 10.87 -7.52 2.56
CA LYS A 162 12.31 -7.66 2.29
C LYS A 162 12.81 -6.85 1.09
N ASN A 163 11.94 -6.54 0.16
CA ASN A 163 12.28 -5.75 -1.04
C ASN A 163 11.78 -4.30 -0.95
N GLY A 164 11.37 -3.83 0.22
CA GLY A 164 10.98 -2.44 0.43
C GLY A 164 9.64 -2.07 -0.21
N ILE A 165 8.70 -3.01 -0.29
CA ILE A 165 7.32 -2.78 -0.73
C ILE A 165 6.37 -3.03 0.44
N ILE A 166 5.46 -2.10 0.69
CA ILE A 166 4.47 -2.23 1.77
C ILE A 166 3.31 -3.12 1.30
N PRO A 167 2.99 -4.24 1.98
CA PRO A 167 1.85 -5.07 1.63
C PRO A 167 0.56 -4.61 2.32
N VAL A 168 -0.56 -4.64 1.58
CA VAL A 168 -1.92 -4.46 2.11
C VAL A 168 -2.74 -5.68 1.71
N ILE A 169 -3.22 -6.48 2.67
CA ILE A 169 -4.17 -7.55 2.39
C ILE A 169 -5.55 -6.94 2.22
N ALA A 170 -6.24 -7.30 1.14
CA ALA A 170 -7.59 -6.80 0.84
C ALA A 170 -8.55 -7.96 0.52
N TYR A 171 -9.67 -8.04 1.25
CA TYR A 171 -10.63 -9.14 1.11
C TYR A 171 -11.80 -8.77 0.20
N GLN A 172 -12.19 -9.67 -0.71
CA GLN A 172 -13.30 -9.46 -1.62
C GLN A 172 -14.67 -9.50 -0.91
N ALA A 173 -14.83 -10.34 0.10
CA ALA A 173 -16.09 -10.53 0.84
C ALA A 173 -17.32 -10.69 -0.08
N HIS A 174 -17.19 -11.51 -1.13
CA HIS A 174 -18.15 -11.57 -2.23
C HIS A 174 -19.55 -11.99 -1.76
N GLU A 175 -19.66 -12.98 -0.89
CA GLU A 175 -20.91 -13.51 -0.34
C GLU A 175 -21.65 -12.41 0.43
N PHE A 176 -20.96 -11.69 1.31
CA PHE A 176 -21.55 -10.60 2.06
C PHE A 176 -22.01 -9.43 1.18
N LYS A 177 -21.28 -9.11 0.12
CA LYS A 177 -21.70 -8.05 -0.82
C LYS A 177 -22.96 -8.39 -1.57
N THR A 178 -23.14 -9.65 -1.95
CA THR A 178 -24.29 -10.13 -2.75
C THR A 178 -25.49 -10.47 -1.88
N ASP A 179 -25.27 -11.02 -0.69
CA ASP A 179 -26.29 -11.41 0.28
C ASP A 179 -25.85 -10.98 1.70
N PRO A 180 -26.12 -9.73 2.11
CA PRO A 180 -25.62 -9.14 3.36
C PRO A 180 -26.43 -9.62 4.58
N THR A 181 -26.46 -10.93 4.81
CA THR A 181 -27.04 -11.58 5.98
C THR A 181 -26.10 -11.49 7.18
N LYS A 182 -26.65 -11.75 8.38
CA LYS A 182 -25.84 -11.87 9.60
C LYS A 182 -24.80 -12.99 9.50
N GLU A 183 -25.16 -14.11 8.87
CA GLU A 183 -24.26 -15.24 8.66
C GLU A 183 -23.05 -14.86 7.80
N ASN A 184 -23.30 -14.19 6.66
CA ASN A 184 -22.21 -13.73 5.79
C ASN A 184 -21.38 -12.60 6.43
N MET A 185 -21.98 -11.76 7.28
CA MET A 185 -21.25 -10.77 8.10
C MET A 185 -20.34 -11.48 9.10
N ASP A 186 -20.83 -12.49 9.78
CA ASP A 186 -20.05 -13.27 10.75
C ASP A 186 -18.90 -14.01 10.04
N HIS A 187 -19.13 -14.51 8.81
CA HIS A 187 -18.08 -15.12 7.99
C HIS A 187 -16.95 -14.12 7.65
N VAL A 188 -17.28 -12.88 7.25
CA VAL A 188 -16.26 -11.83 7.03
C VAL A 188 -15.46 -11.58 8.30
N THR A 189 -16.13 -11.49 9.44
CA THR A 189 -15.48 -11.25 10.73
C THR A 189 -14.57 -12.41 11.14
N GLU A 190 -15.00 -13.64 10.94
CA GLU A 190 -14.21 -14.85 11.23
C GLU A 190 -12.99 -14.94 10.31
N TRP A 191 -13.16 -14.66 8.99
CA TRP A 191 -12.07 -14.62 8.03
C TRP A 191 -10.97 -13.64 8.49
N TRP A 192 -11.35 -12.42 8.87
CA TRP A 192 -10.41 -11.42 9.37
C TRP A 192 -9.81 -11.78 10.73
N SER A 193 -10.56 -12.47 11.60
CA SER A 193 -10.03 -12.94 12.89
C SER A 193 -8.90 -13.94 12.68
N GLN A 194 -9.03 -14.85 11.72
CA GLN A 194 -7.99 -15.82 11.39
C GLN A 194 -6.77 -15.16 10.76
N ILE A 195 -6.94 -14.22 9.83
CA ILE A 195 -5.83 -13.43 9.26
C ILE A 195 -5.14 -12.61 10.36
N ALA A 196 -5.89 -11.97 11.23
CA ALA A 196 -5.35 -11.15 12.30
C ALA A 196 -4.54 -11.99 13.31
N GLU A 197 -5.02 -13.17 13.68
CA GLU A 197 -4.26 -14.08 14.54
C GLU A 197 -2.99 -14.59 13.86
N HIS A 198 -3.07 -14.97 12.57
CA HIS A 198 -1.92 -15.48 11.82
C HIS A 198 -0.81 -14.42 11.69
N PHE A 199 -1.17 -13.16 11.41
CA PHE A 199 -0.23 -12.06 11.20
C PHE A 199 -0.02 -11.16 12.44
N LYS A 200 -0.40 -11.59 13.64
CA LYS A 200 -0.28 -10.76 14.85
C LYS A 200 1.14 -10.28 15.15
N ASP A 201 2.14 -11.09 14.76
CA ASP A 201 3.56 -10.78 14.97
C ASP A 201 4.27 -10.25 13.71
N ALA A 202 3.51 -10.01 12.61
CA ALA A 202 4.05 -9.40 11.41
C ALA A 202 4.31 -7.89 11.60
N SER A 203 5.20 -7.32 10.77
CA SER A 203 5.50 -5.89 10.75
C SER A 203 4.24 -5.02 10.73
N HIS A 204 4.27 -3.89 11.42
CA HIS A 204 3.21 -2.87 11.39
C HIS A 204 3.04 -2.18 10.01
N LEU A 205 3.95 -2.43 9.07
CA LEU A 205 3.79 -2.00 7.68
C LEU A 205 2.76 -2.84 6.90
N LEU A 206 2.46 -4.07 7.33
CA LEU A 206 1.32 -4.81 6.83
C LEU A 206 0.02 -4.14 7.28
N ALA A 207 -0.90 -3.85 6.37
CA ALA A 207 -2.23 -3.32 6.68
C ALA A 207 -3.34 -4.24 6.17
N PHE A 208 -4.56 -4.03 6.70
CA PHE A 208 -5.76 -4.78 6.37
C PHE A 208 -6.82 -3.87 5.76
N ASP A 209 -7.20 -4.13 4.51
CA ASP A 209 -8.30 -3.49 3.80
C ASP A 209 -9.52 -4.42 3.85
N LEU A 210 -10.50 -4.06 4.68
CA LEU A 210 -11.52 -5.01 5.14
C LEU A 210 -12.45 -5.51 4.05
N MET A 211 -12.75 -4.67 3.04
CA MET A 211 -13.63 -5.09 1.95
C MET A 211 -13.35 -4.29 0.68
N ILE A 212 -12.92 -4.99 -0.36
CA ILE A 212 -12.71 -4.41 -1.70
C ILE A 212 -14.07 -4.03 -2.30
N GLU A 213 -14.33 -2.75 -2.46
CA GLU A 213 -15.49 -2.21 -3.19
C GLU A 213 -16.84 -2.75 -2.70
N SER A 214 -17.49 -2.04 -1.80
CA SER A 214 -18.89 -2.24 -1.52
C SER A 214 -19.73 -2.18 -2.81
N SER A 215 -20.36 -3.29 -3.20
CA SER A 215 -21.11 -3.44 -4.44
C SER A 215 -22.41 -4.22 -4.20
N ASP A 216 -23.20 -4.43 -5.25
CA ASP A 216 -24.40 -5.28 -5.25
C ASP A 216 -25.43 -4.91 -4.15
N ALA A 217 -25.91 -5.89 -3.38
CA ALA A 217 -26.98 -5.69 -2.40
C ALA A 217 -26.55 -4.75 -1.25
N ILE A 218 -25.29 -4.85 -0.78
CA ILE A 218 -24.80 -4.05 0.35
C ILE A 218 -24.79 -2.55 0.06
N ASN A 219 -24.71 -2.14 -1.21
CA ASN A 219 -24.78 -0.72 -1.60
C ASN A 219 -26.04 0.00 -1.10
N LYS A 220 -27.11 -0.74 -0.83
CA LYS A 220 -28.40 -0.20 -0.38
C LYS A 220 -28.56 -0.23 1.15
N LEU A 221 -27.57 -0.76 1.87
CA LEU A 221 -27.61 -1.07 3.30
C LEU A 221 -26.41 -0.46 4.05
N PRO A 222 -26.30 0.88 4.09
CA PRO A 222 -25.14 1.55 4.72
C PRO A 222 -25.01 1.23 6.22
N ASP A 223 -26.11 1.00 6.94
CA ASP A 223 -26.06 0.64 8.35
C ASP A 223 -25.50 -0.77 8.54
N THR A 224 -25.89 -1.74 7.70
CA THR A 224 -25.36 -3.12 7.72
C THR A 224 -23.85 -3.13 7.34
N LEU A 225 -23.45 -2.29 6.40
CA LEU A 225 -22.03 -2.12 6.07
C LEU A 225 -21.23 -1.60 7.29
N ASN A 226 -21.73 -0.59 7.97
CA ASN A 226 -21.09 -0.04 9.16
C ASN A 226 -21.10 -1.03 10.34
N GLU A 227 -22.16 -1.85 10.50
CA GLU A 227 -22.21 -2.92 11.50
C GLU A 227 -21.13 -3.97 11.24
N MET A 228 -20.92 -4.37 9.98
CA MET A 228 -19.84 -5.28 9.60
C MET A 228 -18.46 -4.70 9.98
N TYR A 229 -18.20 -3.41 9.70
CA TYR A 229 -16.95 -2.77 10.08
C TYR A 229 -16.78 -2.73 11.60
N GLU A 230 -17.81 -2.34 12.37
CA GLU A 230 -17.77 -2.31 13.83
C GLU A 230 -17.38 -3.69 14.40
N GLN A 231 -18.09 -4.75 13.97
CA GLN A 231 -17.85 -6.11 14.43
C GLN A 231 -16.47 -6.63 14.05
N THR A 232 -16.05 -6.41 12.80
CA THR A 232 -14.77 -6.93 12.27
C THR A 232 -13.58 -6.21 12.88
N VAL A 233 -13.63 -4.88 13.01
CA VAL A 233 -12.56 -4.13 13.67
C VAL A 233 -12.41 -4.57 15.12
N ALA A 234 -13.51 -4.72 15.86
CA ALA A 234 -13.46 -5.21 17.25
C ALA A 234 -12.84 -6.60 17.37
N ALA A 235 -13.07 -7.48 16.39
CA ALA A 235 -12.47 -8.82 16.36
C ALA A 235 -10.95 -8.76 16.09
N ILE A 236 -10.51 -7.99 15.08
CA ILE A 236 -9.09 -7.80 14.76
C ILE A 236 -8.31 -7.20 15.93
N ARG A 237 -8.90 -6.24 16.65
CA ARG A 237 -8.24 -5.54 17.78
C ARG A 237 -7.87 -6.44 18.94
N LYS A 238 -8.46 -7.64 19.04
CA LYS A 238 -8.10 -8.62 20.08
C LYS A 238 -6.65 -9.09 19.97
N THR A 239 -6.11 -9.15 18.76
CA THR A 239 -4.75 -9.64 18.47
C THR A 239 -3.84 -8.59 17.81
N ASN A 240 -4.44 -7.59 17.15
CA ASN A 240 -3.73 -6.51 16.46
C ASN A 240 -4.24 -5.14 16.92
N PRO A 241 -3.89 -4.70 18.14
CA PRO A 241 -4.45 -3.48 18.73
C PRO A 241 -4.11 -2.20 17.96
N ASP A 242 -3.02 -2.20 17.20
CA ASP A 242 -2.38 -1.05 16.55
C ASP A 242 -2.06 -1.27 15.05
N ARG A 243 -2.61 -2.31 14.43
CA ARG A 243 -2.53 -2.55 12.98
C ARG A 243 -3.35 -1.53 12.22
N ILE A 244 -2.82 -0.96 11.15
CA ILE A 244 -3.62 -0.13 10.23
C ILE A 244 -4.74 -0.97 9.61
N ILE A 245 -5.96 -0.51 9.77
CA ILE A 245 -7.15 -1.06 9.15
C ILE A 245 -7.75 -0.01 8.21
N MET A 246 -8.21 -0.44 7.04
CA MET A 246 -8.87 0.42 6.05
C MET A 246 -10.33 -0.01 5.90
N ILE A 247 -11.22 0.98 5.89
CA ILE A 247 -12.67 0.81 5.63
C ILE A 247 -13.08 1.68 4.45
N SER A 248 -14.07 1.27 3.69
CA SER A 248 -14.49 1.97 2.49
C SER A 248 -15.98 2.29 2.46
N PRO A 249 -16.38 3.42 1.84
CA PRO A 249 -17.78 3.76 1.68
C PRO A 249 -18.48 2.86 0.65
N ARG A 250 -19.82 2.90 0.64
CA ARG A 250 -20.62 2.20 -0.36
C ARG A 250 -20.42 2.73 -1.78
N LEU A 251 -21.10 2.10 -2.74
CA LEU A 251 -21.07 2.39 -4.18
C LEU A 251 -19.66 2.30 -4.76
N ARG A 252 -19.06 1.10 -4.61
CA ARG A 252 -17.69 0.81 -5.08
C ARG A 252 -16.66 1.79 -4.52
N SER A 253 -16.76 2.06 -3.21
CA SER A 253 -15.88 2.96 -2.48
C SER A 253 -15.92 4.41 -3.01
N ASP A 254 -17.08 4.90 -3.45
CA ASP A 254 -17.22 6.27 -3.98
C ASP A 254 -17.08 7.29 -2.85
N PRO A 255 -16.16 8.27 -2.96
CA PRO A 255 -15.95 9.30 -1.94
C PRO A 255 -17.15 10.20 -1.66
N ASN A 256 -18.17 10.23 -2.53
CA ASN A 256 -19.46 10.89 -2.23
C ASN A 256 -20.14 10.35 -0.96
N TYR A 257 -19.79 9.13 -0.54
CA TYR A 257 -20.41 8.42 0.58
C TYR A 257 -19.47 8.26 1.78
N LEU A 258 -18.30 8.92 1.80
CA LEU A 258 -17.39 8.93 2.95
C LEU A 258 -18.09 9.41 4.23
N SER A 259 -18.99 10.41 4.13
CA SER A 259 -19.75 10.93 5.27
C SER A 259 -20.74 9.93 5.89
N GLU A 260 -21.05 8.82 5.21
CA GLU A 260 -21.90 7.75 5.73
C GLU A 260 -21.12 6.72 6.54
N LEU A 261 -19.78 6.72 6.47
CA LEU A 261 -18.95 5.83 7.28
C LEU A 261 -19.05 6.21 8.76
N LYS A 262 -19.43 5.24 9.58
CA LYS A 262 -19.34 5.32 11.04
C LYS A 262 -17.97 4.80 11.46
N ILE A 263 -17.29 5.57 12.29
CA ILE A 263 -15.97 5.18 12.79
C ILE A 263 -16.15 4.07 13.82
N PRO A 264 -15.59 2.86 13.60
CA PRO A 264 -15.72 1.76 14.55
C PRO A 264 -15.18 2.12 15.93
N SER A 265 -15.91 1.78 16.99
CA SER A 265 -15.57 2.16 18.37
C SER A 265 -14.21 1.63 18.82
N ALA A 266 -13.83 0.45 18.33
CA ALA A 266 -12.58 -0.22 18.65
C ALA A 266 -11.40 0.19 17.74
N HIS A 267 -11.50 1.28 16.95
CA HIS A 267 -10.45 1.63 15.97
C HIS A 267 -9.08 1.95 16.60
N ASN A 268 -9.04 2.31 17.88
CA ASN A 268 -7.81 2.59 18.67
C ASN A 268 -6.89 3.67 18.07
N GLY A 269 -7.38 4.49 17.14
CA GLY A 269 -6.58 5.48 16.43
C GLY A 269 -5.79 4.95 15.22
N TYR A 270 -5.92 3.66 14.86
CA TYR A 270 -5.20 3.02 13.76
C TYR A 270 -6.15 2.65 12.62
N LEU A 271 -6.82 3.67 12.07
CA LEU A 271 -7.80 3.54 11.00
C LEU A 271 -7.45 4.48 9.85
N MET A 272 -7.70 4.04 8.62
CA MET A 272 -7.72 4.85 7.40
C MET A 272 -9.03 4.60 6.64
N ALA A 273 -9.42 5.53 5.76
CA ALA A 273 -10.50 5.28 4.82
C ALA A 273 -9.95 5.07 3.41
N GLU A 274 -10.49 4.04 2.76
CA GLU A 274 -10.25 3.76 1.34
C GLU A 274 -11.32 4.42 0.48
N TRP A 275 -10.97 4.87 -0.72
CA TRP A 275 -11.91 5.26 -1.76
C TRP A 275 -11.37 4.97 -3.15
N HIS A 276 -12.26 4.88 -4.14
CA HIS A 276 -11.94 4.54 -5.52
C HIS A 276 -12.38 5.60 -6.50
N PHE A 277 -11.71 5.63 -7.66
CA PHE A 277 -12.11 6.39 -8.82
C PHE A 277 -11.74 5.67 -10.11
N TYR A 278 -12.68 5.61 -11.04
CA TYR A 278 -12.43 5.09 -12.40
C TYR A 278 -12.82 6.14 -13.42
N ALA A 279 -12.16 6.14 -14.58
CA ALA A 279 -12.42 7.10 -15.65
C ALA A 279 -13.84 6.98 -16.24
N SER A 280 -14.56 5.91 -15.95
CA SER A 280 -15.98 5.71 -16.25
C SER A 280 -16.92 6.07 -15.11
N GLY A 281 -16.38 6.63 -14.01
CA GLY A 281 -17.13 6.91 -12.78
C GLY A 281 -17.14 5.70 -11.82
N PRO A 282 -17.96 5.75 -10.75
CA PRO A 282 -18.01 4.69 -9.74
C PRO A 282 -18.58 3.37 -10.27
N ASP A 283 -19.36 3.40 -11.34
CA ASP A 283 -19.83 2.21 -12.05
C ASP A 283 -18.87 1.85 -13.19
N LYS A 284 -18.16 0.74 -13.01
CA LYS A 284 -17.20 0.22 -14.00
C LYS A 284 -17.83 -0.13 -15.36
N ALA A 285 -19.14 -0.38 -15.39
CA ALA A 285 -19.89 -0.73 -16.58
C ALA A 285 -20.59 0.45 -17.23
N ASN A 286 -20.14 1.68 -16.99
CA ASN A 286 -20.71 2.87 -17.61
C ASN A 286 -20.43 2.89 -19.12
N GLU A 287 -21.48 3.06 -19.93
CA GLU A 287 -21.39 3.12 -21.39
C GLU A 287 -20.71 4.40 -21.91
N LYS A 288 -20.59 5.42 -21.06
CA LYS A 288 -19.99 6.72 -21.44
C LYS A 288 -18.56 6.80 -20.98
N LYS A 289 -17.69 7.29 -21.85
CA LYS A 289 -16.38 7.77 -21.45
C LYS A 289 -16.55 9.06 -20.63
N LEU A 290 -16.11 9.06 -19.38
CA LEU A 290 -16.09 10.26 -18.51
C LEU A 290 -14.79 11.04 -18.61
N TRP A 291 -13.81 10.50 -19.32
CA TRP A 291 -12.53 11.13 -19.59
C TRP A 291 -12.09 10.83 -21.01
N THR A 292 -11.65 11.83 -21.75
CA THR A 292 -11.15 11.69 -23.12
C THR A 292 -9.84 12.44 -23.34
N THR A 293 -9.89 13.79 -23.29
CA THR A 293 -8.73 14.64 -23.61
C THR A 293 -8.23 15.46 -22.41
N GLY A 294 -8.87 15.34 -21.26
CA GLY A 294 -8.53 16.12 -20.08
C GLY A 294 -9.09 17.54 -20.12
N THR A 295 -10.35 17.69 -20.53
CA THR A 295 -11.07 18.97 -20.44
C THR A 295 -11.22 19.42 -18.99
N ASP A 296 -11.51 20.69 -18.77
CA ASP A 296 -11.71 21.21 -17.40
C ASP A 296 -12.87 20.51 -16.66
N ALA A 297 -13.93 20.12 -17.39
CA ALA A 297 -15.03 19.36 -16.82
C ALA A 297 -14.58 17.93 -16.40
N GLU A 298 -13.76 17.28 -17.20
CA GLU A 298 -13.19 15.95 -16.88
C GLU A 298 -12.23 16.03 -15.68
N LYS A 299 -11.35 17.03 -15.66
CA LYS A 299 -10.45 17.29 -14.51
C LYS A 299 -11.22 17.57 -13.23
N LYS A 300 -12.33 18.28 -13.35
CA LYS A 300 -13.21 18.59 -12.20
C LYS A 300 -13.78 17.33 -11.55
N LEU A 301 -14.07 16.26 -12.30
CA LEU A 301 -14.53 14.98 -11.73
C LEU A 301 -13.51 14.40 -10.74
N ILE A 302 -12.22 14.53 -11.04
CA ILE A 302 -11.13 14.05 -10.17
C ILE A 302 -10.97 15.00 -8.97
N THR A 303 -10.84 16.31 -9.22
CA THR A 303 -10.59 17.27 -8.15
C THR A 303 -11.73 17.34 -7.15
N ASP A 304 -12.98 17.20 -7.58
CA ASP A 304 -14.14 17.14 -6.67
C ASP A 304 -14.05 15.91 -5.72
N LYS A 305 -13.66 14.74 -6.24
CA LYS A 305 -13.47 13.55 -5.41
C LYS A 305 -12.33 13.69 -4.39
N ILE A 306 -11.23 14.29 -4.82
CA ILE A 306 -10.10 14.61 -3.93
C ILE A 306 -10.54 15.59 -2.84
N GLN A 307 -11.28 16.64 -3.18
CA GLN A 307 -11.77 17.61 -2.20
C GLN A 307 -12.73 16.97 -1.18
N MET A 308 -13.59 16.05 -1.59
CA MET A 308 -14.45 15.29 -0.67
C MET A 308 -13.61 14.46 0.33
N ALA A 309 -12.57 13.78 -0.15
CA ALA A 309 -11.67 13.01 0.71
C ALA A 309 -10.90 13.92 1.69
N LEU A 310 -10.35 15.05 1.22
CA LEU A 310 -9.66 16.02 2.07
C LEU A 310 -10.58 16.62 3.13
N ALA A 311 -11.81 16.99 2.76
CA ALA A 311 -12.80 17.50 3.70
C ALA A 311 -13.15 16.47 4.78
N TRP A 312 -13.30 15.20 4.40
CA TRP A 312 -13.55 14.11 5.32
C TRP A 312 -12.35 13.87 6.26
N GLN A 313 -11.11 13.90 5.74
CA GLN A 313 -9.89 13.84 6.55
C GLN A 313 -9.84 14.96 7.60
N GLN A 314 -10.16 16.18 7.18
CA GLN A 314 -10.19 17.33 8.09
C GLN A 314 -11.25 17.18 9.18
N GLN A 315 -12.43 16.68 8.82
CA GLN A 315 -13.55 16.51 9.75
C GLN A 315 -13.29 15.40 10.77
N THR A 316 -12.70 14.29 10.36
CA THR A 316 -12.56 13.08 11.17
C THR A 316 -11.20 12.93 11.84
N GLY A 317 -10.16 13.58 11.33
CA GLY A 317 -8.77 13.35 11.72
C GLY A 317 -8.18 12.04 11.19
N ILE A 318 -8.90 11.33 10.30
CA ILE A 318 -8.50 10.03 9.75
C ILE A 318 -8.01 10.23 8.30
N PRO A 319 -6.78 9.76 7.94
CA PRO A 319 -6.28 9.88 6.58
C PRO A 319 -6.98 8.93 5.62
N THR A 320 -6.90 9.25 4.32
CA THR A 320 -7.48 8.45 3.25
C THR A 320 -6.44 7.88 2.31
N TRP A 321 -6.82 6.87 1.56
CA TRP A 321 -6.03 6.21 0.53
C TRP A 321 -6.93 5.86 -0.65
N VAL A 322 -6.43 5.99 -1.87
CA VAL A 322 -7.13 5.49 -3.06
C VAL A 322 -6.73 4.05 -3.28
N GLY A 323 -7.55 3.12 -2.79
CA GLY A 323 -7.26 1.69 -2.80
C GLY A 323 -7.16 1.12 -4.20
N ALA A 324 -8.00 1.67 -5.15
CA ALA A 324 -7.79 1.46 -6.57
C ALA A 324 -8.35 2.60 -7.44
N TRP A 325 -7.60 2.93 -8.47
CA TRP A 325 -8.07 3.66 -9.62
C TRP A 325 -7.51 3.04 -10.90
N MET A 326 -8.11 3.36 -12.01
CA MET A 326 -7.72 2.83 -13.30
C MET A 326 -7.90 3.91 -14.36
N PRO A 327 -6.91 4.16 -15.24
CA PRO A 327 -7.03 5.16 -16.29
C PRO A 327 -7.90 4.73 -17.47
N GLY A 328 -8.72 3.73 -17.30
CA GLY A 328 -9.62 3.17 -18.32
C GLY A 328 -10.91 2.66 -17.68
N ASN A 329 -11.59 1.78 -18.38
CA ASN A 329 -12.78 1.09 -17.91
C ASN A 329 -12.80 -0.37 -18.38
N TYR A 330 -13.82 -1.12 -17.94
CA TYR A 330 -14.06 -2.50 -18.37
C TYR A 330 -15.11 -2.64 -19.47
N ASN A 331 -15.59 -1.52 -20.06
CA ASN A 331 -16.65 -1.54 -21.05
C ASN A 331 -16.18 -2.13 -22.37
N LYS A 332 -16.93 -3.08 -22.91
CA LYS A 332 -16.76 -3.56 -24.27
C LYS A 332 -17.25 -2.50 -25.26
N GLY A 333 -16.43 -2.18 -26.26
CA GLY A 333 -16.80 -1.24 -27.31
C GLY A 333 -16.65 0.26 -26.97
N ASN A 334 -16.26 0.61 -25.75
CA ASN A 334 -15.98 1.98 -25.34
C ASN A 334 -14.65 2.04 -24.58
N THR A 335 -13.61 1.45 -25.19
CA THR A 335 -12.27 1.35 -24.62
C THR A 335 -11.52 2.66 -24.72
N TYR A 336 -10.68 2.94 -23.74
CA TYR A 336 -9.76 4.07 -23.78
C TYR A 336 -8.49 3.72 -24.56
N SER A 337 -8.04 4.62 -25.43
CA SER A 337 -6.73 4.48 -26.08
C SER A 337 -5.59 4.64 -25.07
N VAL A 338 -4.38 4.25 -25.45
CA VAL A 338 -3.19 4.43 -24.62
C VAL A 338 -2.95 5.93 -24.35
N GLU A 339 -3.20 6.79 -25.32
CA GLU A 339 -3.08 8.24 -25.20
C GLU A 339 -4.08 8.81 -24.18
N GLU A 340 -5.36 8.43 -24.28
CA GLU A 340 -6.40 8.82 -23.32
C GLU A 340 -6.04 8.37 -21.90
N GLN A 341 -5.58 7.12 -21.74
CA GLN A 341 -5.13 6.58 -20.48
C GLN A 341 -3.91 7.33 -19.92
N THR A 342 -2.96 7.70 -20.78
CA THR A 342 -1.75 8.42 -20.39
C THR A 342 -2.10 9.84 -19.87
N VAL A 343 -2.97 10.55 -20.59
CA VAL A 343 -3.43 11.89 -20.18
C VAL A 343 -4.18 11.83 -18.84
N PHE A 344 -5.08 10.86 -18.69
CA PHE A 344 -5.79 10.65 -17.42
C PHE A 344 -4.82 10.31 -16.29
N ALA A 345 -3.92 9.35 -16.51
CA ALA A 345 -2.94 8.91 -15.52
C ALA A 345 -2.05 10.05 -15.03
N GLY A 346 -1.57 10.88 -15.95
CA GLY A 346 -0.73 12.04 -15.61
C GLY A 346 -1.46 13.04 -14.72
N PHE A 347 -2.69 13.38 -15.06
CA PHE A 347 -3.48 14.30 -14.25
C PHE A 347 -3.86 13.71 -12.89
N MET A 348 -4.34 12.46 -12.87
CA MET A 348 -4.74 11.78 -11.63
C MET A 348 -3.57 11.65 -10.65
N THR A 349 -2.42 11.17 -11.14
CA THR A 349 -1.20 11.02 -10.35
C THR A 349 -0.75 12.36 -9.75
N LYS A 350 -0.69 13.40 -10.58
CA LYS A 350 -0.30 14.73 -10.10
C LYS A 350 -1.28 15.27 -9.06
N ALA A 351 -2.58 15.19 -9.32
CA ALA A 351 -3.60 15.74 -8.43
C ALA A 351 -3.62 15.02 -7.06
N LEU A 352 -3.43 13.70 -7.03
CA LEU A 352 -3.32 12.93 -5.78
C LEU A 352 -2.02 13.24 -5.04
N SER A 353 -0.90 13.33 -5.76
CA SER A 353 0.40 13.68 -5.16
C SER A 353 0.38 15.09 -4.56
N ASP A 354 -0.18 16.08 -5.26
CA ASP A 354 -0.34 17.47 -4.76
C ASP A 354 -1.24 17.51 -3.49
N ALA A 355 -2.19 16.58 -3.38
CA ALA A 355 -3.07 16.43 -2.22
C ALA A 355 -2.48 15.60 -1.07
N GLY A 356 -1.30 14.99 -1.26
CA GLY A 356 -0.69 14.07 -0.28
C GLY A 356 -1.47 12.77 -0.07
N ILE A 357 -2.31 12.36 -1.04
CA ILE A 357 -3.12 11.13 -0.96
C ILE A 357 -2.43 10.02 -1.75
N PRO A 358 -1.96 8.94 -1.09
CA PRO A 358 -1.37 7.79 -1.76
C PRO A 358 -2.43 6.97 -2.50
N PHE A 359 -1.98 6.14 -3.44
CA PHE A 359 -2.89 5.38 -4.29
C PHE A 359 -2.31 4.07 -4.81
N ALA A 360 -3.18 3.10 -5.12
CA ALA A 360 -2.86 1.91 -5.92
C ALA A 360 -3.57 1.95 -7.27
N VAL A 361 -2.91 1.46 -8.31
CA VAL A 361 -3.47 1.37 -9.66
C VAL A 361 -3.92 -0.05 -9.95
N ASN A 362 -5.15 -0.22 -10.42
CA ASN A 362 -5.74 -1.50 -10.79
C ASN A 362 -5.48 -1.79 -12.29
N ALA A 363 -4.86 -2.86 -12.64
CA ALA A 363 -4.19 -3.87 -11.84
C ALA A 363 -2.83 -4.21 -12.47
N ASP A 364 -1.98 -4.90 -11.72
CA ASP A 364 -0.65 -5.36 -12.16
C ASP A 364 -0.67 -6.03 -13.54
N THR A 365 -1.66 -6.87 -13.82
CA THR A 365 -1.83 -7.63 -15.07
C THR A 365 -2.01 -6.78 -16.33
N LYS A 366 -2.28 -5.47 -16.18
CA LYS A 366 -2.30 -4.53 -17.30
C LYS A 366 -0.91 -4.08 -17.72
N TYR A 367 0.05 -4.15 -16.82
CA TYR A 367 1.39 -3.60 -17.01
C TYR A 367 2.46 -4.66 -17.06
N TYR A 368 2.26 -5.81 -16.40
CA TYR A 368 3.24 -6.86 -16.26
C TYR A 368 2.67 -8.24 -16.56
N ASN A 369 3.36 -8.99 -17.45
CA ASN A 369 3.07 -10.38 -17.71
C ASN A 369 3.85 -11.25 -16.71
N ALA A 370 3.16 -11.71 -15.69
CA ALA A 370 3.77 -12.50 -14.62
C ALA A 370 4.29 -13.86 -15.08
N ALA A 371 3.64 -14.51 -16.07
CA ALA A 371 4.07 -15.81 -16.60
C ALA A 371 5.42 -15.74 -17.32
N GLU A 372 5.68 -14.64 -18.00
CA GLU A 372 6.91 -14.39 -18.75
C GLU A 372 7.92 -13.54 -17.99
N ASN A 373 7.52 -12.97 -16.83
CA ASN A 373 8.29 -11.99 -16.07
C ASN A 373 8.76 -10.80 -16.92
N THR A 374 7.84 -10.22 -17.72
CA THR A 374 8.13 -9.11 -18.62
C THR A 374 7.11 -7.98 -18.52
N TRP A 375 7.56 -6.75 -18.72
CA TRP A 375 6.68 -5.60 -18.83
C TRP A 375 5.90 -5.60 -20.14
N ILE A 376 4.61 -5.25 -20.11
CA ILE A 376 3.75 -5.13 -21.29
C ILE A 376 4.10 -3.84 -22.02
N SER A 377 4.81 -3.96 -23.15
CA SER A 377 5.38 -2.81 -23.87
C SER A 377 4.35 -1.78 -24.33
N SER A 378 3.15 -2.20 -24.73
CA SER A 378 2.07 -1.30 -25.14
C SER A 378 1.55 -0.41 -24.01
N MET A 379 1.68 -0.83 -22.76
CA MET A 379 1.22 -0.08 -21.58
C MET A 379 2.33 0.70 -20.88
N GLN A 380 3.57 0.63 -21.36
CA GLN A 380 4.69 1.35 -20.80
C GLN A 380 4.50 2.88 -20.73
N PRO A 381 3.89 3.56 -21.73
CA PRO A 381 3.64 4.99 -21.63
C PRO A 381 2.77 5.35 -20.42
N VAL A 382 1.69 4.60 -20.19
CA VAL A 382 0.79 4.81 -19.05
C VAL A 382 1.53 4.53 -17.72
N PHE A 383 2.22 3.39 -17.63
CA PHE A 383 2.97 3.00 -16.44
C PHE A 383 4.02 4.04 -16.05
N LYS A 384 4.84 4.48 -16.99
CA LYS A 384 5.88 5.49 -16.73
C LYS A 384 5.31 6.82 -16.27
N THR A 385 4.18 7.24 -16.84
CA THR A 385 3.50 8.46 -16.41
C THR A 385 3.03 8.40 -14.95
N ILE A 386 2.73 7.20 -14.44
CA ILE A 386 2.31 7.01 -13.05
C ILE A 386 3.52 6.95 -12.11
N PHE A 387 4.53 6.14 -12.44
CA PHE A 387 5.57 5.73 -11.48
C PHE A 387 6.92 6.45 -11.67
N GLN A 388 7.16 7.03 -12.81
CA GLN A 388 8.38 7.78 -13.14
C GLN A 388 8.08 9.27 -13.39
#